data_189222253a5e0d617a04168563b8d1fd
#
_entry.id   189222253a5e0d617a04168563b8d1fd
#
_cell.length_a   1.000
_cell.length_b   1.000
_cell.length_c   1.000
_cell.angle_alpha   90.00
_cell.angle_beta   90.00
_cell.angle_gamma   90.00
#
_symmetry.space_group_name_H-M   'P 1'
#
loop_
_entity.id
_entity.type
_entity.pdbx_description
1 polymer ?
#
loop_
_entity_poly.entity_id
_entity_poly.type
_entity_poly.pdbx_seq_one_letter_code
_entity_poly.pdbx_strand_id
1 'polypeptide(L)'
;MSNSKDTPVKLNRPFVGIPSFLRSHICTDLDELDADIAVFGVPHDEGSPFLAGSRMGPRSIREQSLRFGAPGSIYDPETRNQYLAEELGQGLIADVGDVDVWPTEVRTTFKNAT
;
A
#
# COMPACT_ATOMS: atom_id res chain seq x y z
N MET A 1 -25.20 2.32 -8.39
CA MET A 1 -23.87 1.86 -8.76
C MET A 1 -22.97 1.80 -7.53
N SER A 2 -22.32 0.73 -7.33
CA SER A 2 -21.37 0.64 -6.26
C SER A 2 -20.16 1.51 -6.56
N ASN A 3 -19.53 2.05 -5.52
CA ASN A 3 -18.25 2.73 -5.69
C ASN A 3 -17.14 1.68 -5.77
N SER A 4 -15.92 2.12 -6.03
CA SER A 4 -14.80 1.21 -6.21
C SER A 4 -14.48 0.37 -4.96
N LYS A 5 -14.87 0.83 -3.77
CA LYS A 5 -14.69 0.05 -2.55
C LYS A 5 -15.61 -1.15 -2.48
N ASP A 6 -16.79 -1.03 -3.05
CA ASP A 6 -17.81 -2.07 -3.00
C ASP A 6 -17.66 -3.07 -4.12
N THR A 7 -16.89 -2.74 -5.15
CA THR A 7 -16.74 -3.58 -6.32
C THR A 7 -15.49 -4.43 -6.20
N PRO A 8 -15.62 -5.73 -6.06
CA PRO A 8 -14.43 -6.59 -6.01
C PRO A 8 -13.77 -6.61 -7.38
N VAL A 9 -12.55 -6.12 -7.45
CA VAL A 9 -11.78 -6.09 -8.69
C VAL A 9 -11.30 -7.48 -9.06
N LYS A 10 -10.87 -8.22 -8.06
CA LYS A 10 -10.30 -9.55 -8.22
C LYS A 10 -10.80 -10.48 -7.15
N LEU A 11 -10.69 -11.76 -7.41
CA LEU A 11 -10.86 -12.73 -6.36
C LEU A 11 -9.83 -12.44 -5.27
N ASN A 12 -10.26 -12.61 -4.05
CA ASN A 12 -9.44 -12.27 -2.89
C ASN A 12 -8.37 -13.34 -2.64
N ARG A 13 -7.44 -13.45 -3.56
CA ARG A 13 -6.36 -14.44 -3.52
C ARG A 13 -5.01 -13.76 -3.54
N PRO A 14 -4.05 -14.27 -2.80
CA PRO A 14 -2.69 -13.74 -2.84
C PRO A 14 -2.10 -13.78 -4.25
N PHE A 15 -1.31 -12.79 -4.57
CA PHE A 15 -0.52 -12.72 -5.80
C PHE A 15 -1.34 -12.64 -7.09
N VAL A 16 -2.63 -12.30 -6.98
CA VAL A 16 -3.49 -12.14 -8.15
C VAL A 16 -3.85 -10.67 -8.31
N GLY A 17 -3.72 -10.16 -9.51
CA GLY A 17 -4.11 -8.80 -9.85
C GLY A 17 -3.03 -7.78 -9.54
N ILE A 18 -3.45 -6.54 -9.39
CA ILE A 18 -2.55 -5.41 -9.12
C ILE A 18 -2.18 -5.41 -7.64
N PRO A 19 -0.88 -5.48 -7.30
CA PRO A 19 -0.47 -5.47 -5.90
C PRO A 19 -0.81 -4.16 -5.22
N SER A 20 -1.50 -4.24 -4.10
CA SER A 20 -1.69 -3.11 -3.20
C SER A 20 -1.32 -3.55 -1.80
N PHE A 21 -1.01 -2.60 -0.92
CA PHE A 21 -0.63 -2.93 0.44
C PHE A 21 -1.81 -3.60 1.16
N LEU A 22 -1.60 -4.81 1.65
CA LEU A 22 -2.62 -5.62 2.33
C LEU A 22 -3.89 -5.81 1.48
N ARG A 23 -3.74 -5.84 0.16
CA ARG A 23 -4.86 -5.96 -0.78
C ARG A 23 -5.92 -4.88 -0.57
N SER A 24 -5.50 -3.72 -0.10
CA SER A 24 -6.39 -2.60 0.15
C SER A 24 -6.84 -1.96 -1.16
N HIS A 25 -7.88 -1.14 -1.06
CA HIS A 25 -8.40 -0.40 -2.19
C HIS A 25 -7.31 0.51 -2.78
N ILE A 26 -7.20 0.50 -4.10
CA ILE A 26 -6.25 1.35 -4.83
C ILE A 26 -6.94 2.65 -5.20
N CYS A 27 -6.38 3.77 -4.78
CA CYS A 27 -6.90 5.08 -5.10
C CYS A 27 -5.79 5.92 -5.70
N THR A 28 -5.90 6.21 -6.99
CA THR A 28 -4.88 6.99 -7.69
C THR A 28 -5.20 8.48 -7.74
N ASP A 29 -6.43 8.85 -7.43
CA ASP A 29 -6.85 10.25 -7.39
C ASP A 29 -7.07 10.66 -5.94
N LEU A 30 -6.20 11.50 -5.42
CA LEU A 30 -6.27 11.93 -4.02
C LEU A 30 -7.54 12.73 -3.72
N ASP A 31 -8.13 13.37 -4.73
CA ASP A 31 -9.37 14.10 -4.53
C ASP A 31 -10.56 13.16 -4.30
N GLU A 32 -10.44 11.91 -4.74
CA GLU A 32 -11.46 10.89 -4.54
C GLU A 32 -11.16 9.99 -3.34
N LEU A 33 -10.13 10.31 -2.58
CA LEU A 33 -9.72 9.49 -1.45
C LEU A 33 -10.75 9.55 -0.33
N ASP A 34 -11.24 8.38 0.06
CA ASP A 34 -12.20 8.22 1.14
C ASP A 34 -11.76 7.02 1.99
N ALA A 35 -10.82 7.27 2.86
CA ALA A 35 -10.26 6.25 3.72
C ALA A 35 -9.70 6.90 4.98
N ASP A 36 -9.64 6.14 6.07
CA ASP A 36 -9.05 6.62 7.31
C ASP A 36 -7.53 6.55 7.28
N ILE A 37 -6.98 5.59 6.52
CA ILE A 37 -5.56 5.37 6.42
C ILE A 37 -5.19 5.34 4.95
N ALA A 38 -4.25 6.17 4.55
CA ALA A 38 -3.69 6.16 3.21
C ALA A 38 -2.24 5.72 3.27
N VAL A 39 -1.88 4.76 2.43
CA VAL A 39 -0.53 4.23 2.35
C VAL A 39 0.09 4.70 1.05
N PHE A 40 1.26 5.29 1.14
CA PHE A 40 2.01 5.67 -0.05
C PHE A 40 3.47 5.29 0.12
N GLY A 41 4.15 5.08 -1.00
CA GLY A 41 5.55 4.72 -1.00
C GLY A 41 6.43 5.86 -1.48
N VAL A 42 7.68 5.87 -1.03
CA VAL A 42 8.70 6.78 -1.52
C VAL A 42 9.86 5.92 -2.02
N PRO A 43 9.84 5.51 -3.31
CA PRO A 43 10.86 4.61 -3.86
C PRO A 43 12.14 5.37 -4.21
N HIS A 44 12.87 5.76 -3.18
CA HIS A 44 14.04 6.61 -3.31
C HIS A 44 15.24 5.97 -2.61
N ASP A 45 16.37 5.94 -3.30
CA ASP A 45 17.62 5.44 -2.73
C ASP A 45 18.85 6.20 -3.19
N GLU A 46 18.66 7.37 -3.75
CA GLU A 46 19.79 8.23 -4.08
C GLU A 46 20.40 8.76 -2.78
N GLY A 47 21.68 8.71 -2.67
CA GLY A 47 22.35 9.05 -1.42
C GLY A 47 22.69 7.83 -0.58
N SER A 48 22.30 6.63 -1.03
CA SER A 48 22.74 5.40 -0.38
C SER A 48 24.25 5.25 -0.58
N PRO A 49 25.05 5.19 0.49
CA PRO A 49 26.50 5.11 0.34
C PRO A 49 27.01 3.76 -0.10
N PHE A 50 26.17 2.72 -0.04
CA PHE A 50 26.57 1.38 -0.38
C PHE A 50 25.34 0.53 -0.69
N LEU A 51 25.39 -0.22 -1.80
CA LEU A 51 24.34 -1.15 -2.23
C LEU A 51 22.96 -0.50 -2.27
N ALA A 52 22.77 0.38 -3.24
CA ALA A 52 21.48 0.98 -3.51
C ALA A 52 20.46 -0.11 -3.84
N GLY A 53 19.19 0.15 -3.57
CA GLY A 53 18.12 -0.83 -3.80
C GLY A 53 16.83 -0.49 -3.07
N SER A 54 16.86 0.48 -2.18
CA SER A 54 15.68 0.86 -1.41
C SER A 54 14.52 1.32 -2.28
N ARG A 55 14.79 1.72 -3.52
CA ARG A 55 13.75 2.09 -4.48
C ARG A 55 12.77 0.96 -4.74
N MET A 56 13.19 -0.28 -4.53
CA MET A 56 12.34 -1.44 -4.70
C MET A 56 11.54 -1.79 -3.44
N GLY A 57 11.77 -1.07 -2.35
CA GLY A 57 11.14 -1.34 -1.06
C GLY A 57 9.62 -1.31 -1.10
N PRO A 58 9.01 -0.22 -1.57
CA PRO A 58 7.55 -0.14 -1.58
C PRO A 58 6.91 -1.28 -2.36
N ARG A 59 7.44 -1.60 -3.54
CA ARG A 59 6.92 -2.69 -4.35
C ARG A 59 7.07 -4.04 -3.65
N SER A 60 8.22 -4.30 -3.08
CA SER A 60 8.47 -5.56 -2.39
C SER A 60 7.55 -5.73 -1.17
N ILE A 61 7.34 -4.65 -0.44
CA ILE A 61 6.45 -4.68 0.71
C ILE A 61 5.02 -4.95 0.27
N ARG A 62 4.56 -4.31 -0.79
CA ARG A 62 3.22 -4.56 -1.32
C ARG A 62 3.04 -6.02 -1.73
N GLU A 63 4.00 -6.56 -2.46
CA GLU A 63 3.93 -7.95 -2.93
C GLU A 63 3.88 -8.94 -1.77
N GLN A 64 4.71 -8.74 -0.76
CA GLN A 64 4.72 -9.63 0.39
C GLN A 64 3.48 -9.46 1.28
N SER A 65 2.90 -8.29 1.30
CA SER A 65 1.70 -8.02 2.10
C SER A 65 0.44 -8.71 1.57
N LEU A 66 0.48 -9.20 0.34
CA LEU A 66 -0.69 -9.82 -0.28
C LEU A 66 -1.19 -11.05 0.48
N ARG A 67 -0.35 -11.63 1.32
CA ARG A 67 -0.73 -12.78 2.14
C ARG A 67 -1.69 -12.41 3.26
N PHE A 68 -1.73 -11.16 3.65
CA PHE A 68 -2.36 -10.72 4.89
C PHE A 68 -3.56 -9.80 4.67
N GLY A 69 -4.06 -9.71 3.46
CA GLY A 69 -5.10 -8.75 3.14
C GLY A 69 -6.51 -9.14 3.56
N ALA A 70 -6.75 -10.39 3.94
CA ALA A 70 -8.08 -10.81 4.35
C ALA A 70 -8.34 -10.39 5.80
N PRO A 71 -9.58 -9.98 6.13
CA PRO A 71 -9.93 -9.71 7.52
C PRO A 71 -9.65 -10.93 8.38
N GLY A 72 -9.01 -10.72 9.51
CA GLY A 72 -8.65 -11.81 10.42
C GLY A 72 -7.33 -12.49 10.10
N SER A 73 -6.66 -12.12 9.02
CA SER A 73 -5.38 -12.73 8.66
C SER A 73 -4.23 -12.27 9.55
N ILE A 74 -4.40 -11.17 10.25
CA ILE A 74 -3.36 -10.63 11.13
C ILE A 74 -3.78 -10.87 12.57
N TYR A 75 -3.49 -12.07 13.04
CA TYR A 75 -3.84 -12.49 14.38
C TYR A 75 -2.58 -12.87 15.15
N ASP A 76 -2.45 -12.33 16.35
CA ASP A 76 -1.35 -12.67 17.24
C ASP A 76 -1.84 -13.65 18.30
N PRO A 77 -1.46 -14.92 18.22
CA PRO A 77 -1.91 -15.91 19.18
C PRO A 77 -1.32 -15.70 20.58
N GLU A 78 -0.19 -15.01 20.69
CA GLU A 78 0.44 -14.76 21.96
C GLU A 78 -0.36 -13.77 22.79
N THR A 79 -0.79 -12.67 22.18
CA THR A 79 -1.60 -11.66 22.86
C THR A 79 -3.08 -11.87 22.65
N ARG A 80 -3.47 -12.78 21.76
CA ARG A 80 -4.85 -13.06 21.36
C ARG A 80 -5.54 -11.84 20.76
N ASN A 81 -4.76 -10.99 20.10
CA ASN A 81 -5.28 -9.81 19.43
C ASN A 81 -5.33 -10.03 17.92
N GLN A 82 -6.37 -9.49 17.31
CA GLN A 82 -6.54 -9.47 15.88
C GLN A 82 -6.36 -8.02 15.43
N TYR A 83 -5.44 -7.80 14.51
CA TYR A 83 -5.11 -6.46 14.06
C TYR A 83 -5.74 -6.14 12.72
N LEU A 84 -6.14 -4.90 12.53
CA LEU A 84 -6.65 -4.35 11.28
C LEU A 84 -7.87 -5.09 10.70
N ALA A 85 -8.55 -5.91 11.50
CA ALA A 85 -9.70 -6.67 11.01
C ALA A 85 -10.83 -5.73 10.56
N GLU A 86 -11.12 -4.73 11.37
CA GLU A 86 -12.17 -3.76 11.06
C GLU A 86 -11.78 -2.87 9.89
N GLU A 87 -10.55 -2.38 9.88
CA GLU A 87 -10.05 -1.50 8.84
C GLU A 87 -10.02 -2.20 7.50
N LEU A 88 -9.58 -3.45 7.46
CA LEU A 88 -9.54 -4.23 6.23
C LEU A 88 -10.95 -4.63 5.78
N GLY A 89 -11.81 -4.99 6.75
CA GLY A 89 -13.18 -5.42 6.44
C GLY A 89 -14.06 -4.30 5.93
N GLN A 90 -13.81 -3.07 6.36
CA GLN A 90 -14.62 -1.91 5.98
C GLN A 90 -13.99 -1.07 4.86
N GLY A 91 -12.83 -1.46 4.37
CA GLY A 91 -12.16 -0.72 3.32
C GLY A 91 -11.65 0.64 3.75
N LEU A 92 -11.21 0.75 5.00
CA LEU A 92 -10.74 2.02 5.54
C LEU A 92 -9.27 2.31 5.21
N ILE A 93 -8.58 1.36 4.61
CA ILE A 93 -7.20 1.53 4.18
C ILE A 93 -7.17 1.64 2.66
N ALA A 94 -6.51 2.66 2.15
CA ALA A 94 -6.32 2.85 0.73
C ALA A 94 -4.84 2.94 0.39
N ASP A 95 -4.44 2.32 -0.70
CA ASP A 95 -3.09 2.42 -1.25
C ASP A 95 -3.13 3.46 -2.37
N VAL A 96 -2.44 4.55 -2.17
CA VAL A 96 -2.45 5.65 -3.14
C VAL A 96 -1.24 5.62 -4.07
N GLY A 97 -0.48 4.54 -4.03
CA GLY A 97 0.68 4.38 -4.92
C GLY A 97 1.93 5.02 -4.37
N ASP A 98 2.82 5.40 -5.25
CA ASP A 98 4.11 5.97 -4.89
C ASP A 98 4.20 7.42 -5.34
N VAL A 99 5.04 8.20 -4.64
CA VAL A 99 5.36 9.54 -5.10
C VAL A 99 6.24 9.44 -6.35
N ASP A 100 6.15 10.44 -7.21
CA ASP A 100 7.00 10.47 -8.38
C ASP A 100 8.44 10.73 -7.98
N VAL A 101 9.33 9.89 -8.46
CA VAL A 101 10.74 9.95 -8.16
C VAL A 101 11.52 10.29 -9.43
N TRP A 102 12.40 11.26 -9.32
CA TRP A 102 13.29 11.65 -10.41
C TRP A 102 14.70 11.14 -10.06
N PRO A 103 15.22 10.16 -10.78
CA PRO A 103 16.46 9.50 -10.39
C PRO A 103 17.67 10.43 -10.24
N THR A 104 17.68 11.54 -10.94
CA THR A 104 18.81 12.48 -10.90
C THR A 104 18.49 13.80 -10.23
N GLU A 105 17.31 13.92 -9.62
CA GLU A 105 16.87 15.16 -9.00
C GLU A 105 16.22 14.93 -7.66
N VAL A 106 17.04 14.87 -6.62
CA VAL A 106 16.58 14.61 -5.26
C VAL A 106 15.60 15.67 -4.77
N ARG A 107 15.83 16.93 -5.13
CA ARG A 107 14.94 18.01 -4.71
C ARG A 107 13.52 17.84 -5.23
N THR A 108 13.38 17.44 -6.49
CA THR A 108 12.07 17.20 -7.08
C THR A 108 11.37 16.04 -6.39
N THR A 109 12.11 14.97 -6.10
CA THR A 109 11.57 13.83 -5.36
C THR A 109 11.06 14.26 -3.98
N PHE A 110 11.84 15.02 -3.25
CA PHE A 110 11.45 15.47 -1.92
C PHE A 110 10.23 16.39 -1.97
N LYS A 111 10.16 17.24 -2.98
CA LYS A 111 9.01 18.10 -3.19
C LYS A 111 7.74 17.28 -3.45
N ASN A 112 7.85 16.23 -4.25
CA ASN A 112 6.71 15.38 -4.57
C ASN A 112 6.22 14.60 -3.34
N ALA A 113 7.11 14.33 -2.40
CA ALA A 113 6.74 13.60 -1.19
C ALA A 113 6.04 14.47 -0.14
N THR A 114 6.06 15.79 -0.32
CA THR A 114 5.38 16.71 0.61
C THR A 114 4.01 17.10 0.10
#